data_f18c67844a162589ba268f26b2a0a0ef
#
_entry.id   f18c67844a162589ba268f26b2a0a0ef
#
_cell.length_a   1.000
_cell.length_b   1.000
_cell.length_c   1.000
_cell.angle_alpha   90.00
_cell.angle_beta   90.00
_cell.angle_gamma   90.00
#
_symmetry.space_group_name_H-M   'P 1'
#
loop_
_entity.id
_entity.type
_entity.pdbx_description
1 polymer ?
#
loop_
_entity_poly.entity_id
_entity_poly.type
_entity_poly.pdbx_seq_one_letter_code
_entity_poly.pdbx_strand_id
1 'polypeptide(L)'
;MITSEQQEQLRGWFAGRLPDDLFESLLEVVVDREEITVVGRIPEPRLTEGASPAERSAAIGARVQEFRERTREERIAVAREAEHRFRKKVSWGVQCGGERALFTHIAAPVMTRLRQPERQVLDTLIAGGVARSRSDALSWCVRLVQRHTDDWLSELRESLEHVQRVRAQGPDTEFRDGPADAPTEEE
;
A
#
# COMPACT_ATOMS: atom_id res chain seq x y z
N MET A 1 3.18 -6.59 10.17
CA MET A 1 2.95 -5.19 9.77
C MET A 1 4.26 -4.47 9.98
N ILE A 2 4.62 -3.56 9.10
CA ILE A 2 5.77 -2.67 9.30
C ILE A 2 5.36 -1.53 10.25
N THR A 3 6.34 -0.97 10.95
CA THR A 3 6.14 0.16 11.85
C THR A 3 5.99 1.46 11.05
N SER A 4 5.37 2.50 11.65
CA SER A 4 5.26 3.83 11.03
C SER A 4 6.65 4.39 10.67
N GLU A 5 7.64 4.19 11.53
CA GLU A 5 9.02 4.60 11.28
C GLU A 5 9.62 3.90 10.05
N GLN A 6 9.40 2.60 9.91
CA GLN A 6 9.86 1.86 8.73
C GLN A 6 9.18 2.35 7.44
N GLN A 7 7.92 2.74 7.52
CA GLN A 7 7.20 3.30 6.38
C GLN A 7 7.71 4.69 6.00
N GLU A 8 8.02 5.54 6.98
CA GLU A 8 8.64 6.86 6.77
C GLU A 8 10.04 6.74 6.18
N GLN A 9 10.86 5.84 6.69
CA GLN A 9 12.19 5.55 6.15
C GLN A 9 12.11 5.07 4.70
N LEU A 10 11.16 4.19 4.39
CA LEU A 10 10.93 3.70 3.04
C LEU A 10 10.50 4.83 2.09
N ARG A 11 9.55 5.65 2.52
CA ARG A 11 9.10 6.82 1.77
C ARG A 11 10.24 7.82 1.54
N GLY A 12 11.03 8.10 2.56
CA GLY A 12 12.22 8.95 2.47
C GLY A 12 13.26 8.40 1.50
N TRP A 13 13.49 7.09 1.51
CA TRP A 13 14.40 6.44 0.55
C TRP A 13 13.93 6.62 -0.90
N PHE A 14 12.64 6.35 -1.18
CA PHE A 14 12.10 6.56 -2.53
C PHE A 14 12.16 8.03 -2.94
N ALA A 15 11.81 8.96 -2.03
CA ALA A 15 11.87 10.38 -2.32
C ALA A 15 13.30 10.85 -2.69
N GLY A 16 14.34 10.31 -2.05
CA GLY A 16 15.73 10.63 -2.36
C GLY A 16 16.34 9.83 -3.50
N ARG A 17 15.73 8.71 -3.91
CA ARG A 17 16.30 7.83 -4.94
C ARG A 17 15.64 7.96 -6.30
N LEU A 18 14.39 8.40 -6.35
CA LEU A 18 13.69 8.61 -7.61
C LEU A 18 14.35 9.74 -8.41
N PRO A 19 14.47 9.63 -9.74
CA PRO A 19 14.83 10.76 -10.59
C PRO A 19 13.85 11.93 -10.39
N ASP A 20 14.36 13.14 -10.38
CA ASP A 20 13.56 14.36 -10.13
C ASP A 20 12.47 14.59 -11.19
N ASP A 21 12.68 14.09 -12.39
CA ASP A 21 11.78 14.21 -13.54
C ASP A 21 10.83 13.00 -13.71
N LEU A 22 10.92 12.00 -12.82
CA LEU A 22 10.07 10.83 -12.94
C LEU A 22 8.61 11.15 -12.60
N PHE A 23 8.37 11.86 -11.51
CA PHE A 23 7.02 12.25 -11.07
C PHE A 23 6.97 13.74 -10.75
N GLU A 24 5.83 14.39 -10.95
CA GLU A 24 5.60 15.72 -10.40
C GLU A 24 5.63 15.71 -8.86
N SER A 25 5.14 14.64 -8.28
CA SER A 25 5.18 14.40 -6.82
C SER A 25 4.99 12.93 -6.49
N LEU A 26 5.66 12.47 -5.43
CA LEU A 26 5.45 11.16 -4.86
C LEU A 26 4.21 11.19 -3.95
N LEU A 27 3.14 10.53 -4.39
CA LEU A 27 1.86 10.55 -3.68
C LEU A 27 1.82 9.51 -2.56
N GLU A 28 2.18 8.27 -2.89
CA GLU A 28 1.95 7.13 -2.02
C GLU A 28 3.11 6.14 -2.10
N VAL A 29 3.53 5.65 -0.95
CA VAL A 29 4.41 4.48 -0.82
C VAL A 29 3.76 3.56 0.21
N VAL A 30 3.13 2.51 -0.25
CA VAL A 30 2.47 1.51 0.61
C VAL A 30 3.30 0.23 0.60
N VAL A 31 3.37 -0.43 1.73
CA VAL A 31 4.12 -1.68 1.82
C VAL A 31 3.36 -2.69 2.65
N ASP A 32 3.33 -3.92 2.17
CA ASP A 32 2.82 -5.07 2.87
C ASP A 32 3.93 -6.14 3.05
N ARG A 33 3.54 -7.41 3.23
CA ARG A 33 4.51 -8.51 3.40
C ARG A 33 5.24 -8.84 2.11
N GLU A 34 4.61 -8.68 0.98
CA GLU A 34 5.02 -9.16 -0.34
C GLU A 34 5.61 -8.06 -1.21
N GLU A 35 5.03 -6.86 -1.17
CA GLU A 35 5.38 -5.79 -2.10
C GLU A 35 5.42 -4.39 -1.50
N ILE A 36 6.07 -3.51 -2.23
CA ILE A 36 6.06 -2.06 -2.04
C ILE A 36 5.35 -1.48 -3.26
N THR A 37 4.25 -0.76 -3.06
CA THR A 37 3.55 -0.04 -4.13
C THR A 37 3.92 1.43 -4.08
N VAL A 38 4.46 1.95 -5.18
CA VAL A 38 4.87 3.35 -5.34
C VAL A 38 3.95 4.01 -6.35
N VAL A 39 3.29 5.10 -5.95
CA VAL A 39 2.40 5.87 -6.82
C VAL A 39 2.85 7.32 -6.86
N GLY A 40 3.09 7.83 -8.04
CA GLY A 40 3.44 9.23 -8.27
C GLY A 40 2.41 9.94 -9.15
N ARG A 41 2.39 11.26 -9.06
CA ARG A 41 1.58 12.10 -9.95
C ARG A 41 2.34 12.38 -11.23
N ILE A 42 1.62 12.32 -12.34
CA ILE A 42 2.13 12.74 -13.66
C ILE A 42 1.25 13.85 -14.24
N PRO A 43 1.79 14.72 -15.13
CA PRO A 43 1.05 15.83 -15.68
C PRO A 43 -0.10 15.36 -16.57
N GLU A 44 -1.22 16.04 -16.42
CA GLU A 44 -2.39 15.81 -17.28
C GLU A 44 -2.12 16.20 -18.74
N PRO A 45 -2.74 15.49 -19.69
CA PRO A 45 -2.68 15.89 -21.08
C PRO A 45 -3.37 17.24 -21.29
N ARG A 46 -2.78 18.09 -22.13
CA ARG A 46 -3.42 19.35 -22.55
C ARG A 46 -4.53 19.03 -23.54
N LEU A 47 -5.75 19.35 -23.17
CA LEU A 47 -6.93 19.17 -24.01
C LEU A 47 -7.52 20.53 -24.37
N THR A 48 -8.28 20.58 -25.48
CA THR A 48 -9.05 21.77 -25.87
C THR A 48 -10.21 22.01 -24.88
N GLU A 49 -10.61 23.25 -24.71
CA GLU A 49 -11.81 23.59 -23.95
C GLU A 49 -13.02 22.86 -24.52
N GLY A 50 -13.81 22.22 -23.63
CA GLY A 50 -15.00 21.47 -24.02
C GLY A 50 -14.75 20.00 -24.39
N ALA A 51 -13.55 19.46 -24.22
CA ALA A 51 -13.30 18.03 -24.43
C ALA A 51 -14.28 17.16 -23.67
N SER A 52 -14.86 16.17 -24.35
CA SER A 52 -15.80 15.23 -23.78
C SER A 52 -15.15 14.32 -22.71
N PRO A 53 -15.93 13.71 -21.80
CA PRO A 53 -15.40 12.74 -20.85
C PRO A 53 -14.65 11.57 -21.52
N ALA A 54 -15.12 11.13 -22.68
CA ALA A 54 -14.48 10.06 -23.43
C ALA A 54 -13.13 10.48 -24.02
N GLU A 55 -13.03 11.69 -24.58
CA GLU A 55 -11.76 12.25 -25.06
C GLU A 55 -10.77 12.45 -23.92
N ARG A 56 -11.23 12.91 -22.77
CA ARG A 56 -10.39 13.08 -21.57
C ARG A 56 -9.83 11.74 -21.08
N SER A 57 -10.67 10.73 -20.94
CA SER A 57 -10.24 9.41 -20.48
C SER A 57 -9.28 8.76 -21.48
N ALA A 58 -9.53 8.89 -22.79
CA ALA A 58 -8.63 8.41 -23.83
C ALA A 58 -7.26 9.11 -23.78
N ALA A 59 -7.24 10.42 -23.59
CA ALA A 59 -6.00 11.18 -23.49
C ALA A 59 -5.20 10.86 -22.22
N ILE A 60 -5.88 10.67 -21.09
CA ILE A 60 -5.25 10.21 -19.83
C ILE A 60 -4.67 8.82 -20.04
N GLY A 61 -5.42 7.88 -20.62
CA GLY A 61 -4.94 6.53 -20.91
C GLY A 61 -3.68 6.53 -21.80
N ALA A 62 -3.66 7.35 -22.85
CA ALA A 62 -2.50 7.51 -23.71
C ALA A 62 -1.28 8.11 -22.95
N ARG A 63 -1.50 9.11 -22.09
CA ARG A 63 -0.45 9.70 -21.25
C ARG A 63 0.13 8.69 -20.27
N VAL A 64 -0.71 7.90 -19.63
CA VAL A 64 -0.29 6.82 -18.71
C VAL A 64 0.54 5.76 -19.44
N GLN A 65 0.14 5.38 -20.65
CA GLN A 65 0.87 4.40 -21.46
C GLN A 65 2.22 4.95 -21.92
N GLU A 66 2.27 6.18 -22.42
CA GLU A 66 3.52 6.86 -22.79
C GLU A 66 4.50 6.91 -21.60
N PHE A 67 4.02 7.35 -20.44
CA PHE A 67 4.84 7.39 -19.23
C PHE A 67 5.37 6.00 -18.87
N ARG A 68 4.52 4.98 -18.90
CA ARG A 68 4.89 3.61 -18.60
C ARG A 68 6.01 3.08 -19.51
N GLU A 69 5.96 3.40 -20.79
CA GLU A 69 6.97 2.98 -21.76
C GLU A 69 8.27 3.77 -21.60
N ARG A 70 8.19 5.08 -21.57
CA ARG A 70 9.33 6.00 -21.48
C ARG A 70 10.18 5.76 -20.23
N THR A 71 9.54 5.58 -19.08
CA THR A 71 10.24 5.45 -17.78
C THR A 71 10.56 4.02 -17.38
N ARG A 72 10.36 3.06 -18.29
CA ARG A 72 10.47 1.63 -17.96
C ARG A 72 11.82 1.26 -17.35
N GLU A 73 12.91 1.66 -17.98
CA GLU A 73 14.27 1.29 -17.56
C GLU A 73 14.67 1.94 -16.23
N GLU A 74 14.28 3.19 -16.02
CA GLU A 74 14.52 3.91 -14.77
C GLU A 74 13.80 3.23 -13.59
N ARG A 75 12.51 2.91 -13.80
CA ARG A 75 11.72 2.21 -12.79
C ARG A 75 12.26 0.81 -12.48
N ILE A 76 12.77 0.09 -13.47
CA ILE A 76 13.41 -1.21 -13.26
C ILE A 76 14.69 -1.05 -12.43
N ALA A 77 15.52 -0.03 -12.72
CA ALA A 77 16.75 0.21 -11.98
C ALA A 77 16.46 0.50 -10.50
N VAL A 78 15.52 1.42 -10.22
CA VAL A 78 15.11 1.76 -8.85
C VAL A 78 14.47 0.54 -8.15
N ALA A 79 13.63 -0.21 -8.85
CA ALA A 79 13.01 -1.42 -8.31
C ALA A 79 14.05 -2.47 -7.87
N ARG A 80 15.08 -2.71 -8.68
CA ARG A 80 16.16 -3.67 -8.34
C ARG A 80 16.92 -3.26 -7.08
N GLU A 81 17.22 -1.97 -6.91
CA GLU A 81 17.87 -1.47 -5.71
C GLU A 81 16.97 -1.60 -4.47
N ALA A 82 15.69 -1.23 -4.61
CA ALA A 82 14.70 -1.37 -3.55
C ALA A 82 14.49 -2.84 -3.16
N GLU A 83 14.35 -3.74 -4.14
CA GLU A 83 14.20 -5.18 -3.92
C GLU A 83 15.43 -5.77 -3.20
N HIS A 84 16.64 -5.34 -3.58
CA HIS A 84 17.86 -5.76 -2.89
C HIS A 84 17.90 -5.28 -1.43
N ARG A 85 17.52 -4.01 -1.19
CA ARG A 85 17.58 -3.37 0.13
C ARG A 85 16.48 -3.84 1.07
N PHE A 86 15.23 -3.87 0.58
CA PHE A 86 14.04 -4.11 1.41
C PHE A 86 13.50 -5.54 1.31
N ARG A 87 14.03 -6.35 0.42
CA ARG A 87 13.63 -7.76 0.20
C ARG A 87 12.16 -7.92 -0.17
N LYS A 88 11.59 -6.94 -0.87
CA LYS A 88 10.21 -6.91 -1.33
C LYS A 88 10.15 -6.51 -2.80
N LYS A 89 9.18 -7.02 -3.51
CA LYS A 89 8.91 -6.61 -4.90
C LYS A 89 8.41 -5.17 -4.95
N VAL A 90 8.66 -4.47 -6.05
CA VAL A 90 8.19 -3.10 -6.24
C VAL A 90 7.17 -3.06 -7.36
N SER A 91 5.97 -2.56 -7.02
CA SER A 91 4.90 -2.25 -7.95
C SER A 91 4.80 -0.75 -8.17
N TRP A 92 4.52 -0.35 -9.39
CA TRP A 92 4.46 1.03 -9.80
C TRP A 92 3.06 1.42 -10.22
N GLY A 93 2.68 2.64 -9.90
CA GLY A 93 1.45 3.26 -10.36
C GLY A 93 1.61 4.75 -10.56
N VAL A 94 0.63 5.33 -11.22
CA VAL A 94 0.52 6.78 -11.42
C VAL A 94 -0.89 7.27 -11.15
N GLN A 95 -0.97 8.53 -10.80
CA GLN A 95 -2.19 9.30 -10.82
C GLN A 95 -2.05 10.39 -11.88
N CYS A 96 -2.98 10.40 -12.85
CA CYS A 96 -3.08 11.40 -13.89
C CYS A 96 -4.47 12.02 -13.80
N GLY A 97 -4.56 13.28 -13.38
CA GLY A 97 -5.84 13.88 -13.03
C GLY A 97 -6.58 13.10 -11.94
N GLY A 98 -7.84 12.76 -12.20
CA GLY A 98 -8.67 11.95 -11.31
C GLY A 98 -8.49 10.43 -11.46
N GLU A 99 -7.71 9.98 -12.45
CA GLU A 99 -7.56 8.55 -12.74
C GLU A 99 -6.27 7.98 -12.13
N ARG A 100 -6.37 6.80 -11.51
CA ARG A 100 -5.25 6.03 -10.96
C ARG A 100 -5.03 4.76 -11.78
N ALA A 101 -3.78 4.53 -12.18
CA ALA A 101 -3.37 3.35 -12.92
C ALA A 101 -2.19 2.65 -12.26
N LEU A 102 -2.33 1.36 -11.97
CA LEU A 102 -1.22 0.50 -11.54
C LEU A 102 -0.64 -0.25 -12.73
N PHE A 103 0.69 -0.31 -12.82
CA PHE A 103 1.39 -0.98 -13.90
C PHE A 103 1.65 -2.45 -13.66
N THR A 104 1.68 -2.84 -12.38
CA THR A 104 1.96 -4.19 -11.95
C THR A 104 0.94 -4.58 -10.89
N HIS A 105 0.45 -5.79 -10.97
CA HIS A 105 -0.43 -6.40 -9.99
C HIS A 105 0.26 -7.68 -9.51
N ILE A 106 0.87 -7.63 -8.35
CA ILE A 106 1.47 -8.81 -7.73
C ILE A 106 0.36 -9.57 -7.03
N ALA A 107 0.22 -10.83 -7.38
CA ALA A 107 -0.69 -11.74 -6.71
C ALA A 107 0.11 -12.66 -5.79
N ALA A 108 -0.16 -12.60 -4.50
CA ALA A 108 0.42 -13.50 -3.53
C ALA A 108 -0.59 -14.62 -3.18
N PRO A 109 -0.16 -15.88 -3.06
CA PRO A 109 -1.06 -16.97 -2.70
C PRO A 109 -1.51 -16.84 -1.24
N VAL A 110 -2.81 -16.89 -1.00
CA VAL A 110 -3.40 -17.02 0.33
C VAL A 110 -4.12 -18.37 0.40
N MET A 111 -3.69 -19.22 1.32
CA MET A 111 -4.28 -20.54 1.51
C MET A 111 -5.23 -20.53 2.71
N THR A 112 -6.45 -21.01 2.48
CA THR A 112 -7.46 -21.16 3.52
C THR A 112 -8.18 -22.50 3.43
N ARG A 113 -8.77 -22.94 4.55
CA ARG A 113 -9.62 -24.13 4.63
C ARG A 113 -11.03 -23.68 4.98
N LEU A 114 -11.97 -23.89 4.06
CA LEU A 114 -13.36 -23.52 4.19
C LEU A 114 -14.22 -24.71 4.58
N ARG A 115 -15.22 -24.49 5.43
CA ARG A 115 -16.25 -25.49 5.76
C ARG A 115 -17.30 -25.56 4.66
N GLN A 116 -18.20 -26.54 4.74
CA GLN A 116 -19.20 -26.77 3.71
C GLN A 116 -20.08 -25.56 3.39
N PRO A 117 -20.64 -24.81 4.37
CA PRO A 117 -21.47 -23.64 4.06
C PRO A 117 -20.73 -22.55 3.28
N GLU A 118 -19.47 -22.29 3.64
CA GLU A 118 -18.63 -21.30 2.97
C GLU A 118 -18.30 -21.73 1.53
N ARG A 119 -18.02 -23.03 1.34
CA ARG A 119 -17.79 -23.57 -0.02
C ARG A 119 -19.03 -23.46 -0.89
N GLN A 120 -20.22 -23.68 -0.33
CA GLN A 120 -21.48 -23.53 -1.06
C GLN A 120 -21.70 -22.10 -1.56
N VAL A 121 -21.30 -21.07 -0.80
CA VAL A 121 -21.33 -19.68 -1.26
C VAL A 121 -20.46 -19.50 -2.51
N LEU A 122 -19.23 -20.01 -2.48
CA LEU A 122 -18.33 -19.91 -3.64
C LEU A 122 -18.89 -20.67 -4.86
N ASP A 123 -19.43 -21.87 -4.64
CA ASP A 123 -20.00 -22.69 -5.71
C ASP A 123 -21.26 -22.03 -6.32
N THR A 124 -22.05 -21.33 -5.51
CA THR A 124 -23.20 -20.53 -5.98
C THR A 124 -22.75 -19.36 -6.86
N LEU A 125 -21.69 -18.65 -6.45
CA LEU A 125 -21.11 -17.55 -7.24
C LEU A 125 -20.57 -18.03 -8.59
N ILE A 126 -19.99 -19.23 -8.64
CA ILE A 126 -19.52 -19.83 -9.88
C ILE A 126 -20.71 -20.25 -10.76
N ALA A 127 -21.70 -20.93 -10.18
CA ALA A 127 -22.90 -21.36 -10.92
C ALA A 127 -23.70 -20.16 -11.46
N GLY A 128 -23.72 -19.05 -10.73
CA GLY A 128 -24.34 -17.78 -11.15
C GLY A 128 -23.52 -16.97 -12.14
N GLY A 129 -22.34 -17.43 -12.57
CA GLY A 129 -21.49 -16.73 -13.54
C GLY A 129 -20.77 -15.48 -12.99
N VAL A 130 -20.80 -15.26 -11.67
CA VAL A 130 -20.13 -14.13 -11.02
C VAL A 130 -18.61 -14.35 -10.95
N ALA A 131 -18.19 -15.60 -10.84
CA ALA A 131 -16.79 -16.00 -10.75
C ALA A 131 -16.50 -17.24 -11.61
N ARG A 132 -15.24 -17.36 -12.06
CA ARG A 132 -14.81 -18.48 -12.92
C ARG A 132 -14.25 -19.67 -12.14
N SER A 133 -13.87 -19.47 -10.90
CA SER A 133 -13.30 -20.49 -10.02
C SER A 133 -13.52 -20.12 -8.54
N ARG A 134 -13.30 -21.08 -7.62
CA ARG A 134 -13.38 -20.82 -6.18
C ARG A 134 -12.39 -19.73 -5.71
N SER A 135 -11.19 -19.68 -6.28
CA SER A 135 -10.22 -18.62 -5.98
C SER A 135 -10.70 -17.24 -6.44
N ASP A 136 -11.30 -17.17 -7.62
CA ASP A 136 -11.88 -15.95 -8.16
C ASP A 136 -13.11 -15.51 -7.34
N ALA A 137 -13.96 -16.45 -6.95
CA ALA A 137 -15.10 -16.20 -6.06
C ALA A 137 -14.64 -15.67 -4.69
N LEU A 138 -13.59 -16.25 -4.10
CA LEU A 138 -13.04 -15.78 -2.82
C LEU A 138 -12.47 -14.37 -2.96
N SER A 139 -11.72 -14.09 -4.01
CA SER A 139 -11.20 -12.74 -4.30
C SER A 139 -12.35 -11.74 -4.52
N TRP A 140 -13.43 -12.16 -5.16
CA TRP A 140 -14.63 -11.33 -5.30
C TRP A 140 -15.27 -11.01 -3.95
N CYS A 141 -15.39 -12.00 -3.04
CA CYS A 141 -15.89 -11.79 -1.68
C CYS A 141 -15.03 -10.79 -0.90
N VAL A 142 -13.69 -10.89 -1.00
CA VAL A 142 -12.78 -9.94 -0.33
C VAL A 142 -12.98 -8.52 -0.87
N ARG A 143 -13.09 -8.34 -2.18
CA ARG A 143 -13.40 -7.02 -2.79
C ARG A 143 -14.78 -6.49 -2.39
N LEU A 144 -15.76 -7.37 -2.20
CA LEU A 144 -17.08 -6.99 -1.73
C LEU A 144 -17.01 -6.44 -0.29
N VAL A 145 -16.33 -7.17 0.61
CA VAL A 145 -16.09 -6.73 1.99
C VAL A 145 -15.37 -5.38 2.00
N GLN A 146 -14.32 -5.23 1.23
CA GLN A 146 -13.57 -3.96 1.14
C GLN A 146 -14.52 -2.79 0.81
N ARG A 147 -15.35 -2.91 -0.23
CA ARG A 147 -16.27 -1.84 -0.66
C ARG A 147 -17.36 -1.50 0.36
N HIS A 148 -17.76 -2.45 1.20
CA HIS A 148 -18.84 -2.25 2.17
C HIS A 148 -18.35 -1.93 3.59
N THR A 149 -17.04 -2.03 3.84
CA THR A 149 -16.47 -1.85 5.18
C THR A 149 -15.21 -0.94 5.16
N ASP A 150 -15.08 -0.09 4.13
CA ASP A 150 -13.91 0.80 3.99
C ASP A 150 -13.70 1.69 5.21
N ASP A 151 -14.76 2.32 5.73
CA ASP A 151 -14.69 3.19 6.91
C ASP A 151 -14.23 2.40 8.13
N TRP A 152 -14.85 1.26 8.41
CA TRP A 152 -14.49 0.39 9.53
C TRP A 152 -13.06 -0.15 9.41
N LEU A 153 -12.63 -0.55 8.22
CA LEU A 153 -11.27 -1.01 7.97
C LEU A 153 -10.24 0.11 8.15
N SER A 154 -10.60 1.35 7.83
CA SER A 154 -9.75 2.53 8.05
C SER A 154 -9.61 2.82 9.54
N GLU A 155 -10.71 2.86 10.29
CA GLU A 155 -10.69 3.02 11.75
C GLU A 155 -9.87 1.91 12.44
N LEU A 156 -10.00 0.67 11.95
CA LEU A 156 -9.22 -0.46 12.48
C LEU A 156 -7.71 -0.29 12.22
N ARG A 157 -7.31 0.20 11.03
CA ARG A 157 -5.90 0.47 10.72
C ARG A 157 -5.34 1.58 11.62
N GLU A 158 -6.06 2.69 11.80
CA GLU A 158 -5.66 3.78 12.68
C GLU A 158 -5.51 3.32 14.14
N SER A 159 -6.45 2.48 14.62
CA SER A 159 -6.37 1.90 15.95
C SER A 159 -5.14 0.99 16.11
N LEU A 160 -4.80 0.20 15.10
CA LEU A 160 -3.62 -0.65 15.10
C LEU A 160 -2.32 0.17 15.10
N GLU A 161 -2.27 1.28 14.39
CA GLU A 161 -1.13 2.21 14.42
C GLU A 161 -0.95 2.83 15.82
N HIS A 162 -2.04 3.18 16.48
CA HIS A 162 -1.98 3.66 17.86
C HIS A 162 -1.40 2.59 18.81
N VAL A 163 -1.89 1.36 18.73
CA VAL A 163 -1.36 0.22 19.51
C VAL A 163 0.13 0.01 19.25
N GLN A 164 0.58 0.12 18.00
CA GLN A 164 2.00 -0.01 17.67
C GLN A 164 2.85 1.10 18.28
N ARG A 165 2.38 2.35 18.28
CA ARG A 165 3.07 3.48 18.94
C ARG A 165 3.21 3.26 20.44
N VAL A 166 2.12 2.84 21.11
CA VAL A 166 2.14 2.55 22.54
C VAL A 166 3.12 1.41 22.87
N ARG A 167 3.17 0.36 22.05
CA ARG A 167 4.13 -0.74 22.22
C ARG A 167 5.58 -0.30 22.01
N ALA A 168 5.84 0.62 21.10
CA ALA A 168 7.19 1.13 20.82
C ALA A 168 7.70 2.05 21.94
N GLN A 169 6.80 2.78 22.59
CA GLN A 169 7.13 3.63 23.75
C GLN A 169 7.50 2.80 24.99
N GLY A 170 6.97 1.59 25.12
CA GLY A 170 7.18 0.76 26.31
C GLY A 170 6.53 1.33 27.59
N PRO A 171 6.67 0.67 28.71
CA PRO A 171 6.35 1.25 30.00
C PRO A 171 7.43 2.28 30.36
N ASP A 172 7.03 3.48 30.82
CA ASP A 172 7.95 4.48 31.36
C ASP A 172 8.76 3.85 32.51
N THR A 173 10.02 3.56 32.24
CA THR A 173 10.96 3.03 33.24
C THR A 173 11.66 4.17 33.99
N GLU A 174 10.95 5.23 34.36
CA GLU A 174 11.40 6.07 35.42
C GLU A 174 11.17 5.37 36.77
N PHE A 175 11.99 4.37 37.06
CA PHE A 175 12.25 4.01 38.43
C PHE A 175 12.99 5.21 39.07
N ARG A 176 12.26 6.06 39.75
CA ARG A 176 12.85 6.98 40.71
C ARG A 176 13.62 6.13 41.69
N ASP A 177 14.96 6.19 41.62
CA ASP A 177 15.81 5.81 42.72
C ASP A 177 15.40 6.67 43.91
N GLY A 178 14.70 6.07 44.87
CA GLY A 178 14.41 6.66 46.14
C GLY A 178 15.75 6.96 46.85
N PRO A 179 15.81 8.00 47.68
CA PRO A 179 17.06 8.36 48.38
C PRO A 179 17.55 7.18 49.22
N ALA A 180 18.79 6.78 48.98
CA ALA A 180 19.47 5.78 49.78
C ALA A 180 19.43 6.19 51.26
N ASP A 181 18.88 5.33 52.12
CA ASP A 181 18.94 5.47 53.57
C ASP A 181 20.39 5.63 53.99
N ALA A 182 20.67 6.77 54.61
CA ALA A 182 21.92 7.01 55.27
C ALA A 182 22.07 6.07 56.52
N PRO A 183 23.23 5.48 56.75
CA PRO A 183 23.43 4.66 57.95
C PRO A 183 23.40 5.55 59.19
N THR A 184 22.51 5.18 60.11
CA THR A 184 22.49 5.75 61.49
C THR A 184 23.70 5.21 62.23
N GLU A 185 24.64 6.08 62.55
CA GLU A 185 25.69 5.80 63.54
C GLU A 185 25.05 5.82 64.93
N GLU A 186 25.02 4.69 65.60
CA GLU A 186 24.77 4.60 67.05
C GLU A 186 26.12 4.62 67.78
N GLU A 187 26.21 5.53 68.77
CA GLU A 187 27.20 5.54 69.83
C GLU A 187 27.01 4.37 70.83
#